data_e92d9fa09eb0f468954914329f140888
#
_entry.id   e92d9fa09eb0f468954914329f140888
#
_cell.length_a   1.000
_cell.length_b   1.000
_cell.length_c   1.000
_cell.angle_alpha   90.00
_cell.angle_beta   90.00
_cell.angle_gamma   90.00
#
_symmetry.space_group_name_H-M   'P 1'
#
loop_
_entity.id
_entity.type
_entity.pdbx_description
1 polymer ?
#
loop_
_entity_poly.entity_id
_entity_poly.type
_entity_poly.pdbx_seq_one_letter_code
_entity_poly.pdbx_strand_id
1 'polypeptide(L)'
;MARRNRRRRRKKRSNIDFGKVFIFLLACAIIIFAAVVILSKLISHKDRYFDEGLTYYQNSEYDKALDKFTEALSEKQIFSQNKDKNTRLYIADIYMKTADYKKAVDEYDTILQKTSADKKDVKKMQEIAQALSDFSDSNYAGALPVLEQYVKDYPELYLYIGTCYASMDDSEHMFENYEKYIKKYGYNSYLYAQYAAYYISIGELDNAYGYINNGLASDNTFQKELRLQEITYYEKIQDYDKAYELAKELYNMYPDYQAGADEYNFLYTRVSHDDE
;
A
#
# COMPACT_ATOMS: atom_id res chain seq x y z
N MET A 1 -25.67 -67.07 -80.37
CA MET A 1 -26.26 -66.54 -79.09
C MET A 1 -25.12 -66.19 -78.08
N ALA A 2 -24.80 -64.94 -77.93
CA ALA A 2 -23.70 -64.49 -77.06
C ALA A 2 -24.27 -63.89 -75.77
N ARG A 3 -24.03 -64.54 -74.62
CA ARG A 3 -24.41 -64.01 -73.28
C ARG A 3 -23.43 -62.96 -72.82
N ARG A 4 -23.79 -61.67 -72.76
CA ARG A 4 -23.05 -60.55 -72.15
C ARG A 4 -23.07 -60.69 -70.66
N ASN A 5 -21.92 -61.05 -70.04
CA ASN A 5 -21.68 -60.98 -68.59
C ASN A 5 -21.51 -59.53 -68.18
N ARG A 6 -22.51 -58.88 -67.55
CA ARG A 6 -22.40 -57.56 -66.84
C ARG A 6 -21.83 -57.81 -65.48
N ARG A 7 -20.49 -57.59 -65.32
CA ARG A 7 -19.85 -57.50 -64.02
C ARG A 7 -20.33 -56.19 -63.32
N ARG A 8 -21.22 -56.34 -62.31
CA ARG A 8 -21.55 -55.21 -61.37
C ARG A 8 -20.33 -54.92 -60.52
N ARG A 9 -19.66 -53.77 -60.75
CA ARG A 9 -18.67 -53.21 -59.83
C ARG A 9 -19.40 -52.78 -58.57
N ARG A 10 -19.26 -53.53 -57.45
CA ARG A 10 -19.66 -53.09 -56.12
C ARG A 10 -18.75 -51.91 -55.72
N LYS A 11 -19.31 -50.67 -55.62
CA LYS A 11 -18.64 -49.53 -54.97
C LYS A 11 -18.37 -49.93 -53.52
N LYS A 12 -17.08 -50.06 -53.16
CA LYS A 12 -16.63 -50.19 -51.75
C LYS A 12 -17.09 -48.93 -51.03
N ARG A 13 -18.11 -48.99 -50.17
CA ARG A 13 -18.43 -47.97 -49.26
C ARG A 13 -17.26 -47.93 -48.28
N SER A 14 -16.48 -46.84 -48.25
CA SER A 14 -15.51 -46.59 -47.23
C SER A 14 -16.26 -46.36 -45.90
N ASN A 15 -16.21 -47.33 -45.01
CA ASN A 15 -16.67 -47.11 -43.64
C ASN A 15 -15.76 -46.07 -43.04
N ILE A 16 -16.26 -44.84 -42.88
CA ILE A 16 -15.59 -43.79 -42.16
C ILE A 16 -15.55 -44.25 -40.71
N ASP A 17 -14.36 -44.46 -40.18
CA ASP A 17 -14.13 -44.78 -38.76
C ASP A 17 -14.37 -43.51 -37.96
N PHE A 18 -15.58 -43.35 -37.44
CA PHE A 18 -15.99 -42.17 -36.67
C PHE A 18 -15.10 -41.93 -35.45
N GLY A 19 -14.51 -42.98 -34.86
CA GLY A 19 -13.55 -42.84 -33.74
C GLY A 19 -12.26 -42.13 -34.17
N LYS A 20 -11.72 -42.53 -35.36
CA LYS A 20 -10.50 -41.86 -35.89
C LYS A 20 -10.78 -40.42 -36.31
N VAL A 21 -11.94 -40.12 -36.87
CA VAL A 21 -12.33 -38.75 -37.21
C VAL A 21 -12.48 -37.92 -35.97
N PHE A 22 -13.10 -38.43 -34.90
CA PHE A 22 -13.23 -37.72 -33.62
C PHE A 22 -11.87 -37.42 -32.98
N ILE A 23 -10.95 -38.40 -32.93
CA ILE A 23 -9.58 -38.21 -32.39
C ILE A 23 -8.83 -37.16 -33.22
N PHE A 24 -8.95 -37.19 -34.55
CA PHE A 24 -8.31 -36.19 -35.41
C PHE A 24 -8.86 -34.77 -35.16
N LEU A 25 -10.17 -34.62 -35.04
CA LEU A 25 -10.80 -33.32 -34.74
C LEU A 25 -10.39 -32.81 -33.38
N LEU A 26 -10.28 -33.68 -32.38
CA LEU A 26 -9.80 -33.34 -31.04
C LEU A 26 -8.34 -32.85 -31.08
N ALA A 27 -7.48 -33.56 -31.81
CA ALA A 27 -6.08 -33.16 -31.97
C ALA A 27 -5.95 -31.79 -32.67
N CYS A 28 -6.74 -31.55 -33.73
CA CYS A 28 -6.78 -30.26 -34.41
C CYS A 28 -7.25 -29.14 -33.45
N ALA A 29 -8.29 -29.40 -32.65
CA ALA A 29 -8.79 -28.44 -31.67
C ALA A 29 -7.72 -28.08 -30.63
N ILE A 30 -6.96 -29.06 -30.13
CA ILE A 30 -5.84 -28.84 -29.19
C ILE A 30 -4.74 -27.98 -29.84
N ILE A 31 -4.36 -28.29 -31.10
CA ILE A 31 -3.35 -27.51 -31.81
C ILE A 31 -3.79 -26.05 -32.03
N ILE A 32 -5.04 -25.86 -32.46
CA ILE A 32 -5.60 -24.51 -32.65
C ILE A 32 -5.62 -23.75 -31.31
N PHE A 33 -6.05 -24.40 -30.23
CA PHE A 33 -6.07 -23.81 -28.92
C PHE A 33 -4.66 -23.41 -28.42
N ALA A 34 -3.68 -24.30 -28.60
CA ALA A 34 -2.27 -24.01 -28.28
C ALA A 34 -1.74 -22.82 -29.10
N ALA A 35 -2.04 -22.77 -30.40
CA ALA A 35 -1.67 -21.66 -31.26
C ALA A 35 -2.29 -20.32 -30.81
N VAL A 36 -3.56 -20.32 -30.39
CA VAL A 36 -4.25 -19.12 -29.89
C VAL A 36 -3.60 -18.64 -28.58
N VAL A 37 -3.24 -19.55 -27.68
CA VAL A 37 -2.54 -19.21 -26.42
C VAL A 37 -1.18 -18.59 -26.70
N ILE A 38 -0.38 -19.19 -27.58
CA ILE A 38 0.93 -18.67 -27.96
C ILE A 38 0.78 -17.28 -28.62
N LEU A 39 -0.15 -17.14 -29.56
CA LEU A 39 -0.40 -15.87 -30.24
C LEU A 39 -0.83 -14.77 -29.26
N SER A 40 -1.69 -15.10 -28.28
CA SER A 40 -2.11 -14.14 -27.26
C SER A 40 -0.94 -13.62 -26.42
N LYS A 41 0.06 -14.47 -26.11
CA LYS A 41 1.28 -14.06 -25.41
C LYS A 41 2.19 -13.20 -26.27
N LEU A 42 2.32 -13.51 -27.57
CA LEU A 42 3.17 -12.76 -28.49
C LEU A 42 2.64 -11.35 -28.80
N ILE A 43 1.31 -11.18 -28.81
CA ILE A 43 0.66 -9.90 -29.12
C ILE A 43 0.54 -9.03 -27.86
N SER A 44 0.36 -9.63 -26.68
CA SER A 44 0.18 -8.91 -25.43
C SER A 44 1.49 -8.29 -24.96
N HIS A 45 1.45 -7.00 -24.61
CA HIS A 45 2.55 -6.29 -23.96
C HIS A 45 2.56 -6.44 -22.43
N LYS A 46 1.67 -7.28 -21.87
CA LYS A 46 1.50 -7.46 -20.42
C LYS A 46 2.81 -7.76 -19.69
N ASP A 47 3.63 -8.65 -20.22
CA ASP A 47 4.90 -9.05 -19.60
C ASP A 47 5.87 -7.87 -19.56
N ARG A 48 5.98 -7.11 -20.66
CA ARG A 48 6.84 -5.94 -20.75
C ARG A 48 6.41 -4.86 -19.75
N TYR A 49 5.12 -4.50 -19.71
CA TYR A 49 4.62 -3.50 -18.77
C TYR A 49 4.80 -3.93 -17.31
N PHE A 50 4.62 -5.21 -17.01
CA PHE A 50 4.90 -5.74 -15.68
C PHE A 50 6.38 -5.58 -15.29
N ASP A 51 7.31 -5.93 -16.18
CA ASP A 51 8.76 -5.83 -15.94
C ASP A 51 9.22 -4.35 -15.82
N GLU A 52 8.67 -3.45 -16.64
CA GLU A 52 8.87 -2.00 -16.50
C GLU A 52 8.37 -1.51 -15.14
N GLY A 53 7.16 -1.95 -14.72
CA GLY A 53 6.59 -1.63 -13.42
C GLY A 53 7.46 -2.09 -12.26
N LEU A 54 8.02 -3.33 -12.33
CA LEU A 54 8.97 -3.84 -11.34
C LEU A 54 10.23 -2.99 -11.24
N THR A 55 10.74 -2.53 -12.37
CA THR A 55 11.93 -1.67 -12.41
C THR A 55 11.66 -0.34 -11.68
N TYR A 56 10.54 0.31 -11.95
CA TYR A 56 10.15 1.53 -11.25
C TYR A 56 9.88 1.29 -9.76
N TYR A 57 9.22 0.17 -9.42
CA TYR A 57 8.98 -0.21 -8.03
C TYR A 57 10.27 -0.38 -7.23
N GLN A 58 11.29 -1.06 -7.81
CA GLN A 58 12.60 -1.25 -7.18
C GLN A 58 13.36 0.06 -6.97
N ASN A 59 13.12 1.06 -7.83
CA ASN A 59 13.68 2.39 -7.71
C ASN A 59 12.85 3.31 -6.80
N SER A 60 11.79 2.81 -6.17
CA SER A 60 10.83 3.58 -5.35
C SER A 60 10.10 4.69 -6.15
N GLU A 61 10.05 4.59 -7.47
CA GLU A 61 9.29 5.47 -8.36
C GLU A 61 7.83 4.99 -8.46
N TYR A 62 7.10 5.09 -7.35
CA TYR A 62 5.81 4.42 -7.16
C TYR A 62 4.74 4.85 -8.15
N ASP A 63 4.64 6.13 -8.49
CA ASP A 63 3.65 6.62 -9.46
C ASP A 63 3.86 5.98 -10.83
N LYS A 64 5.11 5.94 -11.32
CA LYS A 64 5.44 5.30 -12.59
C LYS A 64 5.23 3.79 -12.55
N ALA A 65 5.50 3.15 -11.40
CA ALA A 65 5.23 1.73 -11.20
C ALA A 65 3.73 1.43 -11.28
N LEU A 66 2.87 2.25 -10.64
CA LEU A 66 1.41 2.14 -10.70
C LEU A 66 0.90 2.26 -12.13
N ASP A 67 1.39 3.23 -12.90
CA ASP A 67 1.02 3.41 -14.31
C ASP A 67 1.32 2.14 -15.11
N LYS A 68 2.55 1.61 -14.99
CA LYS A 68 2.97 0.40 -15.72
C LYS A 68 2.22 -0.87 -15.28
N PHE A 69 1.98 -1.03 -14.00
CA PHE A 69 1.17 -2.14 -13.50
C PHE A 69 -0.28 -2.04 -13.96
N THR A 70 -0.84 -0.83 -14.06
CA THR A 70 -2.19 -0.60 -14.58
C THR A 70 -2.25 -0.91 -16.09
N GLU A 71 -1.24 -0.48 -16.87
CA GLU A 71 -1.10 -0.88 -18.28
C GLU A 71 -1.03 -2.41 -18.41
N ALA A 72 -0.25 -3.10 -17.56
CA ALA A 72 -0.15 -4.55 -17.56
C ALA A 72 -1.52 -5.22 -17.28
N LEU A 73 -2.30 -4.70 -16.33
CA LEU A 73 -3.64 -5.23 -16.02
C LEU A 73 -4.66 -5.00 -17.15
N SER A 74 -4.51 -3.93 -17.94
CA SER A 74 -5.39 -3.61 -19.06
C SER A 74 -5.19 -4.55 -20.24
N GLU A 75 -4.01 -5.14 -20.40
CA GLU A 75 -3.66 -6.06 -21.48
C GLU A 75 -4.34 -7.42 -21.31
N LYS A 76 -5.01 -7.88 -22.37
CA LYS A 76 -5.70 -9.17 -22.41
C LYS A 76 -4.72 -10.28 -22.80
N GLN A 77 -4.52 -11.23 -21.91
CA GLN A 77 -3.72 -12.42 -22.13
C GLN A 77 -4.44 -13.66 -21.58
N ILE A 78 -4.47 -14.75 -22.35
CA ILE A 78 -5.09 -16.00 -21.92
C ILE A 78 -4.24 -16.62 -20.81
N PHE A 79 -4.89 -17.10 -19.73
CA PHE A 79 -4.23 -17.66 -18.53
C PHE A 79 -3.32 -16.69 -17.76
N SER A 80 -3.66 -15.39 -17.76
CA SER A 80 -2.90 -14.38 -17.02
C SER A 80 -3.27 -14.27 -15.54
N GLN A 81 -4.19 -15.05 -15.01
CA GLN A 81 -4.76 -14.90 -13.64
C GLN A 81 -3.70 -14.79 -12.54
N ASN A 82 -2.65 -15.62 -12.59
CA ASN A 82 -1.58 -15.57 -11.61
C ASN A 82 -0.72 -14.30 -11.76
N LYS A 83 -0.49 -13.84 -13.00
CA LYS A 83 0.22 -12.60 -13.27
C LYS A 83 -0.60 -11.40 -12.82
N ASP A 84 -1.89 -11.38 -13.13
CA ASP A 84 -2.81 -10.33 -12.67
C ASP A 84 -2.86 -10.26 -11.15
N LYS A 85 -2.89 -11.41 -10.45
CA LYS A 85 -2.78 -11.47 -8.99
C LYS A 85 -1.46 -10.84 -8.51
N ASN A 86 -0.33 -11.23 -9.08
CA ASN A 86 0.98 -10.70 -8.69
C ASN A 86 1.07 -9.18 -8.95
N THR A 87 0.59 -8.72 -10.10
CA THR A 87 0.55 -7.30 -10.44
C THR A 87 -0.25 -6.51 -9.38
N ARG A 88 -1.44 -7.02 -9.00
CA ARG A 88 -2.26 -6.38 -7.96
C ARG A 88 -1.61 -6.41 -6.58
N LEU A 89 -0.84 -7.46 -6.25
CA LEU A 89 -0.07 -7.49 -5.00
C LEU A 89 0.99 -6.39 -4.95
N TYR A 90 1.68 -6.09 -6.07
CA TYR A 90 2.62 -4.97 -6.13
C TYR A 90 1.90 -3.62 -6.04
N ILE A 91 0.75 -3.46 -6.68
CA ILE A 91 -0.08 -2.24 -6.56
C ILE A 91 -0.52 -2.04 -5.11
N ALA A 92 -1.04 -3.10 -4.46
CA ALA A 92 -1.43 -3.05 -3.05
C ALA A 92 -0.25 -2.70 -2.13
N ASP A 93 0.93 -3.29 -2.38
CA ASP A 93 2.14 -2.98 -1.60
C ASP A 93 2.60 -1.53 -1.78
N ILE A 94 2.48 -0.97 -3.00
CA ILE A 94 2.73 0.45 -3.22
C ILE A 94 1.76 1.29 -2.37
N TYR A 95 0.47 0.99 -2.41
CA TYR A 95 -0.52 1.72 -1.63
C TYR A 95 -0.28 1.59 -0.12
N MET A 96 0.19 0.43 0.36
CA MET A 96 0.63 0.27 1.75
C MET A 96 1.82 1.17 2.09
N LYS A 97 2.82 1.26 1.19
CA LYS A 97 4.03 2.09 1.36
C LYS A 97 3.76 3.60 1.27
N THR A 98 2.75 3.99 0.50
CA THR A 98 2.33 5.39 0.34
C THR A 98 1.21 5.80 1.29
N ALA A 99 0.86 4.92 2.25
CA ALA A 99 -0.20 5.09 3.23
C ALA A 99 -1.62 5.32 2.62
N ASP A 100 -1.84 4.90 1.38
CA ASP A 100 -3.17 4.90 0.75
C ASP A 100 -3.90 3.57 1.05
N TYR A 101 -4.13 3.33 2.34
CA TYR A 101 -4.60 2.04 2.83
C TYR A 101 -5.96 1.63 2.26
N LYS A 102 -6.86 2.59 1.98
CA LYS A 102 -8.16 2.30 1.36
C LYS A 102 -8.01 1.65 -0.02
N LYS A 103 -7.10 2.17 -0.85
CA LYS A 103 -6.82 1.56 -2.15
C LYS A 103 -6.10 0.22 -2.02
N ALA A 104 -5.25 0.04 -1.00
CA ALA A 104 -4.66 -1.27 -0.74
C ALA A 104 -5.74 -2.32 -0.41
N VAL A 105 -6.74 -1.98 0.41
CA VAL A 105 -7.90 -2.85 0.70
C VAL A 105 -8.63 -3.23 -0.58
N ASP A 106 -8.93 -2.27 -1.46
CA ASP A 106 -9.64 -2.51 -2.73
C ASP A 106 -8.90 -3.51 -3.64
N GLU A 107 -7.56 -3.42 -3.69
CA GLU A 107 -6.76 -4.36 -4.47
C GLU A 107 -6.75 -5.76 -3.84
N TYR A 108 -6.61 -5.88 -2.52
CA TYR A 108 -6.71 -7.17 -1.82
C TYR A 108 -8.10 -7.80 -1.99
N ASP A 109 -9.17 -7.03 -1.88
CA ASP A 109 -10.54 -7.49 -2.13
C ASP A 109 -10.71 -8.01 -3.56
N THR A 110 -10.17 -7.28 -4.54
CA THR A 110 -10.19 -7.71 -5.94
C THR A 110 -9.47 -9.06 -6.12
N ILE A 111 -8.33 -9.27 -5.45
CA ILE A 111 -7.60 -10.53 -5.49
C ILE A 111 -8.44 -11.65 -4.85
N LEU A 112 -9.01 -11.40 -3.67
CA LEU A 112 -9.81 -12.38 -2.92
C LEU A 112 -11.07 -12.83 -3.69
N GLN A 113 -11.65 -11.94 -4.48
CA GLN A 113 -12.81 -12.27 -5.32
C GLN A 113 -12.44 -13.07 -6.57
N LYS A 114 -11.31 -12.75 -7.23
CA LYS A 114 -10.95 -13.28 -8.55
C LYS A 114 -10.10 -14.54 -8.51
N THR A 115 -9.45 -14.88 -7.39
CA THR A 115 -8.57 -16.05 -7.29
C THR A 115 -9.17 -17.15 -6.43
N SER A 116 -8.99 -18.40 -6.88
CA SER A 116 -9.33 -19.61 -6.11
C SER A 116 -8.13 -20.15 -5.29
N ALA A 117 -6.91 -19.63 -5.53
CA ALA A 117 -5.68 -20.04 -4.85
C ALA A 117 -5.67 -19.62 -3.37
N ASP A 118 -4.66 -20.08 -2.61
CA ASP A 118 -4.49 -19.80 -1.19
C ASP A 118 -4.69 -18.30 -0.88
N LYS A 119 -5.78 -18.04 -0.14
CA LYS A 119 -6.25 -16.68 0.18
C LYS A 119 -5.76 -16.21 1.56
N LYS A 120 -5.14 -17.08 2.34
CA LYS A 120 -4.85 -16.82 3.75
C LYS A 120 -3.97 -15.60 3.94
N ASP A 121 -2.85 -15.52 3.21
CA ASP A 121 -1.92 -14.39 3.35
C ASP A 121 -2.51 -13.10 2.79
N VAL A 122 -3.25 -13.18 1.67
CA VAL A 122 -3.92 -12.01 1.10
C VAL A 122 -4.97 -11.46 2.06
N LYS A 123 -5.74 -12.35 2.71
CA LYS A 123 -6.74 -11.94 3.70
C LYS A 123 -6.08 -11.28 4.91
N LYS A 124 -4.96 -11.82 5.40
CA LYS A 124 -4.18 -11.22 6.47
C LYS A 124 -3.74 -9.79 6.10
N MET A 125 -3.18 -9.60 4.90
CA MET A 125 -2.76 -8.27 4.45
C MET A 125 -3.93 -7.32 4.26
N GLN A 126 -5.07 -7.79 3.79
CA GLN A 126 -6.30 -7.02 3.68
C GLN A 126 -6.80 -6.56 5.06
N GLU A 127 -6.81 -7.44 6.08
CA GLU A 127 -7.21 -7.09 7.44
C GLU A 127 -6.25 -6.05 8.06
N ILE A 128 -4.94 -6.20 7.85
CA ILE A 128 -3.94 -5.20 8.28
C ILE A 128 -4.17 -3.86 7.56
N ALA A 129 -4.36 -3.87 6.24
CA ALA A 129 -4.62 -2.66 5.48
C ALA A 129 -5.89 -1.94 5.95
N GLN A 130 -6.96 -2.70 6.27
CA GLN A 130 -8.18 -2.13 6.84
C GLN A 130 -7.93 -1.51 8.22
N ALA A 131 -7.18 -2.18 9.10
CA ALA A 131 -6.85 -1.63 10.40
C ALA A 131 -5.99 -0.35 10.30
N LEU A 132 -5.05 -0.29 9.33
CA LEU A 132 -4.27 0.92 9.09
C LEU A 132 -5.11 2.04 8.44
N SER A 133 -6.13 1.69 7.65
CA SER A 133 -7.13 2.65 7.16
C SER A 133 -7.95 3.23 8.33
N ASP A 134 -8.43 2.36 9.22
CA ASP A 134 -9.17 2.78 10.42
C ASP A 134 -8.29 3.68 11.31
N PHE A 135 -7.01 3.33 11.48
CA PHE A 135 -6.03 4.14 12.18
C PHE A 135 -5.89 5.54 11.53
N SER A 136 -5.77 5.61 10.22
CA SER A 136 -5.66 6.89 9.49
C SER A 136 -6.90 7.76 9.61
N ASP A 137 -8.06 7.14 9.75
CA ASP A 137 -9.33 7.81 10.01
C ASP A 137 -9.54 8.13 11.51
N SER A 138 -8.49 7.97 12.34
CA SER A 138 -8.48 8.15 13.81
C SER A 138 -9.43 7.21 14.57
N ASN A 139 -9.86 6.10 13.94
CA ASN A 139 -10.61 5.03 14.59
C ASN A 139 -9.66 4.05 15.30
N TYR A 140 -8.93 4.55 16.29
CA TYR A 140 -7.90 3.78 17.00
C TYR A 140 -8.46 2.55 17.73
N ALA A 141 -9.65 2.67 18.31
CA ALA A 141 -10.31 1.55 18.99
C ALA A 141 -10.70 0.42 18.01
N GLY A 142 -11.03 0.75 16.78
CA GLY A 142 -11.30 -0.23 15.72
C GLY A 142 -10.03 -0.89 15.19
N ALA A 143 -8.95 -0.13 15.03
CA ALA A 143 -7.68 -0.61 14.51
C ALA A 143 -6.95 -1.54 15.48
N LEU A 144 -6.88 -1.18 16.76
CA LEU A 144 -6.02 -1.79 17.77
C LEU A 144 -6.11 -3.32 17.84
N PRO A 145 -7.29 -3.97 17.95
CA PRO A 145 -7.38 -5.43 18.09
C PRO A 145 -6.76 -6.19 16.91
N VAL A 146 -6.88 -5.65 15.69
CA VAL A 146 -6.33 -6.27 14.49
C VAL A 146 -4.81 -6.08 14.43
N LEU A 147 -4.32 -4.90 14.77
CA LEU A 147 -2.88 -4.63 14.83
C LEU A 147 -2.19 -5.55 15.86
N GLU A 148 -2.77 -5.72 17.05
CA GLU A 148 -2.27 -6.63 18.09
C GLU A 148 -2.28 -8.09 17.64
N GLN A 149 -3.28 -8.51 16.88
CA GLN A 149 -3.37 -9.87 16.35
C GLN A 149 -2.17 -10.20 15.45
N TYR A 150 -1.70 -9.23 14.65
CA TYR A 150 -0.67 -9.45 13.63
C TYR A 150 0.73 -8.94 13.98
N VAL A 151 0.90 -8.21 15.08
CA VAL A 151 2.17 -7.56 15.44
C VAL A 151 3.36 -8.51 15.60
N LYS A 152 3.12 -9.78 15.97
CA LYS A 152 4.19 -10.79 16.11
C LYS A 152 4.83 -11.14 14.76
N ASP A 153 4.01 -11.17 13.69
CA ASP A 153 4.46 -11.43 12.33
C ASP A 153 4.97 -10.13 11.66
N TYR A 154 4.42 -8.97 12.06
CA TYR A 154 4.68 -7.63 11.49
C TYR A 154 5.06 -6.65 12.61
N PRO A 155 6.29 -6.72 13.16
CA PRO A 155 6.70 -5.90 14.31
C PRO A 155 6.71 -4.38 14.07
N GLU A 156 6.67 -3.93 12.81
CA GLU A 156 6.44 -2.51 12.47
C GLU A 156 5.11 -1.99 12.99
N LEU A 157 4.13 -2.86 13.22
CA LEU A 157 2.82 -2.51 13.78
C LEU A 157 2.90 -2.01 15.24
N TYR A 158 3.99 -2.30 15.96
CA TYR A 158 4.19 -1.74 17.31
C TYR A 158 4.13 -0.21 17.33
N LEU A 159 4.57 0.45 16.26
CA LEU A 159 4.48 1.91 16.13
C LEU A 159 3.02 2.39 16.18
N TYR A 160 2.16 1.76 15.39
CA TYR A 160 0.74 2.10 15.31
C TYR A 160 -0.02 1.72 16.59
N ILE A 161 0.31 0.59 17.20
CA ILE A 161 -0.27 0.15 18.49
C ILE A 161 0.07 1.16 19.58
N GLY A 162 1.33 1.58 19.69
CA GLY A 162 1.74 2.62 20.64
C GLY A 162 0.96 3.92 20.45
N THR A 163 0.73 4.33 19.19
CA THR A 163 -0.07 5.53 18.90
C THR A 163 -1.55 5.35 19.26
N CYS A 164 -2.12 4.15 19.05
CA CYS A 164 -3.48 3.86 19.50
C CYS A 164 -3.60 4.03 21.01
N TYR A 165 -2.64 3.52 21.80
CA TYR A 165 -2.63 3.68 23.25
C TYR A 165 -2.39 5.15 23.66
N ALA A 166 -1.53 5.89 22.96
CA ALA A 166 -1.36 7.32 23.17
C ALA A 166 -2.67 8.10 23.03
N SER A 167 -3.47 7.77 22.02
CA SER A 167 -4.77 8.40 21.78
C SER A 167 -5.83 8.08 22.84
N MET A 168 -5.61 7.04 23.63
CA MET A 168 -6.47 6.62 24.75
C MET A 168 -5.92 7.04 26.12
N ASP A 169 -4.92 7.92 26.15
CA ASP A 169 -4.21 8.39 27.36
C ASP A 169 -3.55 7.26 28.17
N ASP A 170 -3.29 6.10 27.55
CA ASP A 170 -2.59 4.97 28.15
C ASP A 170 -1.10 5.04 27.84
N SER A 171 -0.40 5.86 28.61
CA SER A 171 1.04 6.09 28.42
C SER A 171 1.90 4.85 28.74
N GLU A 172 1.46 3.96 29.63
CA GLU A 172 2.20 2.75 29.97
C GLU A 172 2.32 1.82 28.74
N HIS A 173 1.18 1.46 28.14
CA HIS A 173 1.17 0.63 26.94
C HIS A 173 1.74 1.36 25.70
N MET A 174 1.57 2.68 25.61
CA MET A 174 2.21 3.48 24.57
C MET A 174 3.73 3.28 24.58
N PHE A 175 4.39 3.51 25.72
CA PHE A 175 5.85 3.36 25.85
C PHE A 175 6.30 1.92 25.63
N GLU A 176 5.58 0.94 26.20
CA GLU A 176 5.92 -0.47 26.01
C GLU A 176 5.99 -0.86 24.52
N ASN A 177 5.04 -0.39 23.72
CA ASN A 177 4.98 -0.70 22.29
C ASN A 177 6.02 0.11 21.50
N TYR A 178 6.22 1.38 21.81
CA TYR A 178 7.28 2.18 21.19
C TYR A 178 8.68 1.60 21.47
N GLU A 179 8.97 1.13 22.69
CA GLU A 179 10.22 0.48 23.01
C GLU A 179 10.45 -0.82 22.22
N LYS A 180 9.40 -1.64 22.02
CA LYS A 180 9.47 -2.81 21.17
C LYS A 180 9.80 -2.46 19.72
N TYR A 181 9.23 -1.38 19.20
CA TYR A 181 9.56 -0.86 17.88
C TYR A 181 11.01 -0.38 17.81
N ILE A 182 11.41 0.48 18.76
CA ILE A 182 12.75 1.09 18.83
C ILE A 182 13.84 0.03 18.92
N LYS A 183 13.62 -1.01 19.70
CA LYS A 183 14.57 -2.13 19.84
C LYS A 183 14.90 -2.81 18.50
N LYS A 184 13.96 -2.80 17.55
CA LYS A 184 14.12 -3.46 16.25
C LYS A 184 14.54 -2.50 15.15
N TYR A 185 13.97 -1.30 15.12
CA TYR A 185 14.08 -0.36 14.01
C TYR A 185 14.84 0.92 14.37
N GLY A 186 15.05 1.20 15.65
CA GLY A 186 15.60 2.47 16.13
C GLY A 186 14.54 3.58 16.22
N TYR A 187 15.01 4.76 16.58
CA TYR A 187 14.18 5.97 16.57
C TYR A 187 13.98 6.48 15.13
N ASN A 188 12.83 7.09 14.89
CA ASN A 188 12.53 7.89 13.71
C ASN A 188 11.88 9.22 14.13
N SER A 189 11.78 10.19 13.22
CA SER A 189 11.24 11.51 13.51
C SER A 189 9.79 11.48 14.00
N TYR A 190 8.98 10.49 13.60
CA TYR A 190 7.64 10.29 14.13
C TYR A 190 7.65 9.98 15.63
N LEU A 191 8.49 9.03 16.07
CA LEU A 191 8.62 8.70 17.50
C LEU A 191 9.12 9.89 18.31
N TYR A 192 10.11 10.63 17.79
CA TYR A 192 10.55 11.85 18.44
C TYR A 192 9.39 12.84 18.63
N ALA A 193 8.51 13.00 17.64
CA ALA A 193 7.35 13.87 17.77
C ALA A 193 6.35 13.35 18.82
N GLN A 194 6.12 12.03 18.89
CA GLN A 194 5.22 11.42 19.88
C GLN A 194 5.73 11.58 21.31
N TYR A 195 7.04 11.34 21.54
CA TYR A 195 7.66 11.56 22.84
C TYR A 195 7.64 13.03 23.22
N ALA A 196 7.93 13.95 22.29
CA ALA A 196 7.86 15.38 22.51
C ALA A 196 6.44 15.81 22.93
N ALA A 197 5.41 15.35 22.19
CA ALA A 197 4.01 15.62 22.50
C ALA A 197 3.63 15.14 23.91
N TYR A 198 4.03 13.92 24.28
CA TYR A 198 3.79 13.38 25.60
C TYR A 198 4.44 14.25 26.70
N TYR A 199 5.74 14.59 26.59
CA TYR A 199 6.44 15.39 27.59
C TYR A 199 5.93 16.83 27.67
N ILE A 200 5.47 17.43 26.57
CA ILE A 200 4.76 18.71 26.57
C ILE A 200 3.45 18.59 27.37
N SER A 201 2.70 17.50 27.16
CA SER A 201 1.39 17.32 27.83
C SER A 201 1.49 17.21 29.34
N ILE A 202 2.56 16.61 29.84
CA ILE A 202 2.83 16.48 31.32
C ILE A 202 3.67 17.63 31.90
N GLY A 203 4.07 18.61 31.06
CA GLY A 203 4.84 19.79 31.48
C GLY A 203 6.33 19.55 31.69
N GLU A 204 6.88 18.41 31.29
CA GLU A 204 8.31 18.12 31.33
C GLU A 204 9.04 18.72 30.12
N LEU A 205 9.12 20.05 30.07
CA LEU A 205 9.53 20.79 28.89
C LEU A 205 11.00 20.56 28.49
N ASP A 206 11.91 20.33 29.44
CA ASP A 206 13.30 20.00 29.12
C ASP A 206 13.45 18.68 28.37
N ASN A 207 12.67 17.65 28.76
CA ASN A 207 12.62 16.39 28.05
C ASN A 207 12.01 16.57 26.65
N ALA A 208 10.91 17.31 26.57
CA ALA A 208 10.27 17.62 25.29
C ALA A 208 11.25 18.27 24.30
N TYR A 209 11.99 19.29 24.74
CA TYR A 209 12.97 19.99 23.94
C TYR A 209 14.09 19.07 23.45
N GLY A 210 14.55 18.15 24.31
CA GLY A 210 15.54 17.13 23.93
C GLY A 210 15.06 16.23 22.79
N TYR A 211 13.81 15.76 22.85
CA TYR A 211 13.21 14.94 21.79
C TYR A 211 13.00 15.73 20.49
N ILE A 212 12.55 16.99 20.57
CA ILE A 212 12.39 17.87 19.41
C ILE A 212 13.73 18.03 18.68
N ASN A 213 14.79 18.43 19.38
CA ASN A 213 16.09 18.66 18.77
C ASN A 213 16.69 17.40 18.14
N ASN A 214 16.60 16.26 18.83
CA ASN A 214 17.08 14.99 18.30
C ASN A 214 16.30 14.58 17.05
N GLY A 215 14.99 14.81 17.04
CA GLY A 215 14.14 14.49 15.91
C GLY A 215 14.40 15.39 14.70
N LEU A 216 14.57 16.71 14.89
CA LEU A 216 14.89 17.65 13.81
C LEU A 216 16.28 17.39 13.21
N ALA A 217 17.21 16.83 13.99
CA ALA A 217 18.54 16.43 13.54
C ALA A 217 18.58 15.03 12.86
N SER A 218 17.49 14.25 12.93
CA SER A 218 17.42 12.90 12.42
C SER A 218 17.12 12.84 10.90
N ASP A 219 16.19 12.02 10.47
CA ASP A 219 15.75 11.96 9.08
C ASP A 219 14.75 13.08 8.74
N ASN A 220 14.42 13.25 7.45
CA ASN A 220 13.47 14.28 6.99
C ASN A 220 12.01 13.79 6.92
N THR A 221 11.73 12.57 7.34
CA THR A 221 10.38 12.02 7.37
C THR A 221 9.64 12.59 8.59
N PHE A 222 8.37 12.95 8.49
CA PHE A 222 7.58 13.54 9.59
C PHE A 222 8.11 14.85 10.20
N GLN A 223 8.90 15.60 9.44
CA GLN A 223 9.43 16.91 9.91
C GLN A 223 8.31 17.91 10.23
N LYS A 224 7.19 17.86 9.54
CA LYS A 224 6.05 18.77 9.78
C LYS A 224 5.39 18.54 11.13
N GLU A 225 5.23 17.29 11.55
CA GLU A 225 4.70 16.92 12.87
C GLU A 225 5.64 17.35 13.99
N LEU A 226 6.94 17.13 13.79
CA LEU A 226 7.95 17.50 14.77
C LEU A 226 8.08 19.03 14.92
N ARG A 227 8.02 19.79 13.82
CA ARG A 227 8.00 21.26 13.86
C ARG A 227 6.74 21.80 14.53
N LEU A 228 5.61 21.13 14.40
CA LEU A 228 4.41 21.48 15.17
C LEU A 228 4.64 21.31 16.68
N GLN A 229 5.35 20.25 17.10
CA GLN A 229 5.73 20.09 18.52
C GLN A 229 6.71 21.17 18.97
N GLU A 230 7.63 21.61 18.11
CA GLU A 230 8.53 22.74 18.42
C GLU A 230 7.74 24.04 18.66
N ILE A 231 6.78 24.33 17.80
CA ILE A 231 5.88 25.50 17.98
C ILE A 231 5.13 25.39 19.31
N THR A 232 4.49 24.25 19.58
CA THR A 232 3.76 24.00 20.83
C THR A 232 4.66 24.14 22.07
N TYR A 233 5.93 23.71 21.97
CA TYR A 233 6.91 23.93 23.06
C TYR A 233 7.11 25.41 23.33
N TYR A 234 7.35 26.25 22.30
CA TYR A 234 7.56 27.70 22.48
C TYR A 234 6.30 28.40 23.03
N GLU A 235 5.11 27.97 22.67
CA GLU A 235 3.86 28.43 23.27
C GLU A 235 3.79 28.11 24.77
N LYS A 236 4.20 26.88 25.16
CA LYS A 236 4.20 26.45 26.58
C LYS A 236 5.16 27.28 27.45
N ILE A 237 6.28 27.71 26.90
CA ILE A 237 7.18 28.62 27.59
C ILE A 237 6.83 30.10 27.39
N GLN A 238 5.68 30.38 26.71
CA GLN A 238 5.15 31.73 26.47
C GLN A 238 6.04 32.61 25.57
N ASP A 239 6.90 32.00 24.75
CA ASP A 239 7.66 32.69 23.69
C ASP A 239 6.83 32.69 22.41
N TYR A 240 5.78 33.50 22.37
CA TYR A 240 4.83 33.57 21.27
C TYR A 240 5.45 34.15 19.99
N ASP A 241 6.44 35.03 20.10
CA ASP A 241 7.14 35.59 18.94
C ASP A 241 7.89 34.48 18.21
N LYS A 242 8.63 33.65 18.94
CA LYS A 242 9.33 32.51 18.38
C LYS A 242 8.37 31.44 17.83
N ALA A 243 7.29 31.14 18.56
CA ALA A 243 6.26 30.22 18.10
C ALA A 243 5.65 30.67 16.76
N TYR A 244 5.34 31.97 16.62
CA TYR A 244 4.79 32.54 15.39
C TYR A 244 5.77 32.47 14.21
N GLU A 245 7.05 32.81 14.41
CA GLU A 245 8.06 32.68 13.36
C GLU A 245 8.11 31.23 12.82
N LEU A 246 8.17 30.23 13.72
CA LEU A 246 8.22 28.82 13.37
C LEU A 246 6.93 28.36 12.67
N ALA A 247 5.76 28.82 13.12
CA ALA A 247 4.48 28.50 12.49
C ALA A 247 4.40 29.08 11.08
N LYS A 248 4.90 30.31 10.85
CA LYS A 248 5.00 30.94 9.54
C LYS A 248 5.92 30.14 8.60
N GLU A 249 7.07 29.68 9.10
CA GLU A 249 7.99 28.81 8.34
C GLU A 249 7.30 27.48 7.99
N LEU A 250 6.64 26.83 8.96
CA LEU A 250 5.93 25.55 8.75
C LEU A 250 4.84 25.70 7.68
N TYR A 251 4.02 26.73 7.76
CA TYR A 251 2.98 27.03 6.78
C TYR A 251 3.54 27.25 5.37
N ASN A 252 4.64 27.98 5.24
CA ASN A 252 5.28 28.22 3.94
C ASN A 252 5.88 26.94 3.33
N MET A 253 6.44 26.05 4.17
CA MET A 253 7.01 24.79 3.71
C MET A 253 5.95 23.73 3.36
N TYR A 254 4.84 23.73 4.08
CA TYR A 254 3.78 22.70 3.96
C TYR A 254 2.39 23.35 3.94
N PRO A 255 2.04 24.11 2.87
CA PRO A 255 0.78 24.86 2.82
C PRO A 255 -0.48 24.00 2.92
N ASP A 256 -0.39 22.72 2.53
CA ASP A 256 -1.50 21.75 2.61
C ASP A 256 -1.58 21.04 3.97
N TYR A 257 -0.69 21.36 4.92
CA TYR A 257 -0.71 20.78 6.26
C TYR A 257 -1.64 21.58 7.17
N GLN A 258 -2.90 21.12 7.29
CA GLN A 258 -3.98 21.84 7.98
C GLN A 258 -3.60 22.23 9.41
N ALA A 259 -3.00 21.32 10.20
CA ALA A 259 -2.62 21.63 11.59
C ALA A 259 -1.59 22.77 11.67
N GLY A 260 -0.65 22.83 10.74
CA GLY A 260 0.31 23.95 10.66
C GLY A 260 -0.34 25.27 10.24
N ALA A 261 -1.30 25.21 9.32
CA ALA A 261 -2.07 26.37 8.89
C ALA A 261 -2.95 26.94 10.03
N ASP A 262 -3.60 26.05 10.79
CA ASP A 262 -4.44 26.43 11.93
C ASP A 262 -3.61 27.08 13.02
N GLU A 263 -2.41 26.53 13.31
CA GLU A 263 -1.48 27.05 14.32
C GLU A 263 -0.92 28.42 13.91
N TYR A 264 -0.53 28.59 12.63
CA TYR A 264 -0.09 29.88 12.11
C TYR A 264 -1.18 30.95 12.27
N ASN A 265 -2.43 30.65 11.89
CA ASN A 265 -3.55 31.57 12.01
C ASN A 265 -3.84 31.92 13.48
N PHE A 266 -3.75 30.94 14.38
CA PHE A 266 -3.96 31.15 15.80
C PHE A 266 -2.91 32.09 16.38
N LEU A 267 -1.62 31.86 16.09
CA LEU A 267 -0.51 32.69 16.61
C LEU A 267 -0.50 34.08 15.98
N TYR A 268 -0.88 34.21 14.68
CA TYR A 268 -1.01 35.51 14.02
C TYR A 268 -1.91 36.47 14.80
N THR A 269 -2.96 35.99 15.43
CA THR A 269 -3.90 36.83 16.23
C THR A 269 -3.33 37.24 17.60
N ARG A 270 -2.20 36.69 18.03
CA ARG A 270 -1.63 36.87 19.38
C ARG A 270 -0.35 37.69 19.40
N VAL A 271 0.36 37.76 18.28
CA VAL A 271 1.59 38.55 18.17
C VAL A 271 1.26 39.94 17.65
N SER A 272 1.86 41.00 18.23
CA SER A 272 1.66 42.36 17.74
C SER A 272 2.36 42.52 16.38
N HIS A 273 1.60 42.99 15.39
CA HIS A 273 2.14 43.33 14.05
C HIS A 273 2.47 44.81 14.01
N ASP A 274 3.41 45.26 14.84
CA ASP A 274 3.73 46.68 14.94
C ASP A 274 4.55 47.23 13.77
N ASP A 275 4.90 46.42 12.75
CA ASP A 275 5.79 46.80 11.64
C ASP A 275 5.46 46.20 10.26
N GLU A 276 4.19 46.20 9.82
CA GLU A 276 3.90 45.99 8.37
C GLU A 276 3.27 47.20 7.67
#